data_04d41247cbef3c605d9b2bdfe23152d0
#
_entry.id   04d41247cbef3c605d9b2bdfe23152d0
#
_cell.length_a   1.000
_cell.length_b   1.000
_cell.length_c   1.000
_cell.angle_alpha   90.00
_cell.angle_beta   90.00
_cell.angle_gamma   90.00
#
_symmetry.space_group_name_H-M   'P 1'
#
loop_
_entity.id
_entity.type
_entity.pdbx_description
1 polymer ?
#
loop_
_entity_poly.entity_id
_entity_poly.type
_entity_poly.pdbx_seq_one_letter_code
_entity_poly.pdbx_strand_id
1 'polypeptide(L)'
;MQTTQATSNWELYKRLLGYLKSYWKMFIVSVVAMLIVAGTMPAFGYLLKPLINEGFVDKNMKSMSWLPLAIVALFFVRGLFNFINEYCTTYLSSHLVQRLRGEMFNKMMHLPTSYFSSNTGGRLMSRILNDVNQITDAGFNVITVIAKDGVSVVGLLGLLTYLNWRLTLITFIILPVVAVCIQTVSKRLRKLSANNQIYIGQLMQVLGESINGERVVKIYGGQDYENRRFNRIADDVRRNLLKQVSASSAGTGITQLMASVALAAIIYAAARQAGLSGFSAGDFMSFLSSMIMMFDPIKRMTGVMQSLQRGLAAAESVFTFLDQPEESNEGKQILSLNPGNIEFCDVVHRYPEAERNSLNHINLLVPQGKVTALVGASGCGKTTLANMLPRFLNPDEGKVLIGGVNIKEYTLESLRSRMAFVGQNVILFNGTIAENIAYAQADKFSEEEIINAAKAANAWEFIQKMPQGLHTEVGENGLKLSGGQRQRLAIARALLKNAPILILDEATSALDNESERLVQTALENLMQNRTTLVIAHRLSTIEKADNIVVMHEGNVVEQGTHHELINAGGRYSDLHSLSEKSAKPVSK
;
A
#
# COMPACT_ATOMS: atom_id res chain seq x y z
N MET A 1 -17.05 10.63 11.96
CA MET A 1 -16.57 11.30 10.72
C MET A 1 -15.83 12.57 11.12
N GLN A 2 -14.54 12.49 11.34
CA GLN A 2 -13.70 13.69 11.43
C GLN A 2 -13.54 14.20 10.00
N THR A 3 -14.03 15.38 9.74
CA THR A 3 -13.80 16.14 8.52
C THR A 3 -12.28 16.32 8.35
N THR A 4 -11.69 15.50 7.51
CA THR A 4 -10.32 15.71 7.02
C THR A 4 -10.36 17.07 6.33
N GLN A 5 -9.78 18.10 6.95
CA GLN A 5 -9.51 19.37 6.29
C GLN A 5 -8.73 19.05 5.03
N ALA A 6 -9.29 19.37 3.87
CA ALA A 6 -8.60 19.24 2.59
C ALA A 6 -7.30 20.04 2.71
N THR A 7 -6.19 19.33 2.89
CA THR A 7 -4.87 19.94 2.93
C THR A 7 -4.68 20.71 1.62
N SER A 8 -4.34 21.98 1.70
CA SER A 8 -4.13 22.82 0.52
C SER A 8 -3.10 22.14 -0.39
N ASN A 9 -3.37 22.10 -1.70
CA ASN A 9 -2.42 21.57 -2.69
C ASN A 9 -1.01 22.14 -2.49
N TRP A 10 -0.91 23.39 -2.01
CA TRP A 10 0.34 24.04 -1.69
C TRP A 10 1.08 23.43 -0.49
N GLU A 11 0.36 23.00 0.54
CA GLU A 11 0.95 22.33 1.70
C GLU A 11 1.50 20.95 1.34
N LEU A 12 0.79 20.20 0.50
CA LEU A 12 1.28 18.92 -0.03
C LEU A 12 2.59 19.10 -0.81
N TYR A 13 2.65 20.13 -1.66
CA TYR A 13 3.88 20.48 -2.38
C TYR A 13 5.02 20.87 -1.45
N LYS A 14 4.76 21.71 -0.46
CA LYS A 14 5.77 22.15 0.51
C LYS A 14 6.35 20.97 1.28
N ARG A 15 5.49 20.01 1.65
CA ARG A 15 5.89 18.79 2.35
C ARG A 15 6.76 17.90 1.45
N LEU A 16 6.39 17.70 0.18
CA LEU A 16 7.19 16.97 -0.81
C LEU A 16 8.56 17.63 -1.05
N LEU A 17 8.59 18.94 -1.21
CA LEU A 17 9.86 19.69 -1.36
C LEU A 17 10.75 19.56 -0.11
N GLY A 18 10.16 19.42 1.07
CA GLY A 18 10.88 19.15 2.32
C GLY A 18 11.71 17.86 2.26
N TYR A 19 11.18 16.82 1.63
CA TYR A 19 11.92 15.57 1.42
C TYR A 19 13.12 15.72 0.47
N LEU A 20 13.02 16.61 -0.51
CA LEU A 20 14.10 16.87 -1.47
C LEU A 20 15.22 17.73 -0.87
N LYS A 21 14.98 18.44 0.23
CA LYS A 21 15.95 19.30 0.87
C LYS A 21 17.27 18.60 1.22
N SER A 22 17.21 17.32 1.58
CA SER A 22 18.40 16.51 1.89
C SER A 22 19.29 16.25 0.65
N TYR A 23 18.72 16.32 -0.56
CA TYR A 23 19.39 16.02 -1.82
C TYR A 23 19.54 17.24 -2.72
N TRP A 24 19.55 18.45 -2.15
CA TRP A 24 19.55 19.72 -2.88
C TRP A 24 20.67 19.85 -3.92
N LYS A 25 21.87 19.26 -3.65
CA LYS A 25 23.00 19.29 -4.59
C LYS A 25 22.66 18.58 -5.90
N MET A 26 22.13 17.36 -5.83
CA MET A 26 21.71 16.59 -7.00
C MET A 26 20.54 17.26 -7.73
N PHE A 27 19.63 17.89 -6.97
CA PHE A 27 18.53 18.67 -7.55
C PHE A 27 19.04 19.86 -8.38
N ILE A 28 20.01 20.63 -7.87
CA ILE A 28 20.62 21.75 -8.63
C ILE A 28 21.33 21.24 -9.88
N VAL A 29 22.12 20.16 -9.78
CA VAL A 29 22.79 19.56 -10.94
C VAL A 29 21.77 19.16 -12.01
N SER A 30 20.65 18.55 -11.62
CA SER A 30 19.57 18.19 -12.53
C SER A 30 18.96 19.40 -13.21
N VAL A 31 18.65 20.47 -12.45
CA VAL A 31 18.08 21.70 -13.01
C VAL A 31 19.06 22.39 -13.97
N VAL A 32 20.34 22.48 -13.62
CA VAL A 32 21.37 23.05 -14.52
C VAL A 32 21.47 22.23 -15.79
N ALA A 33 21.50 20.90 -15.68
CA ALA A 33 21.50 20.01 -16.84
C ALA A 33 20.26 20.20 -17.72
N MET A 34 19.06 20.34 -17.12
CA MET A 34 17.81 20.65 -17.85
C MET A 34 17.91 21.97 -18.61
N LEU A 35 18.45 23.02 -18.00
CA LEU A 35 18.61 24.34 -18.63
C LEU A 35 19.59 24.29 -19.81
N ILE A 36 20.71 23.59 -19.67
CA ILE A 36 21.67 23.39 -20.76
C ILE A 36 21.01 22.62 -21.91
N VAL A 37 20.33 21.52 -21.63
CA VAL A 37 19.60 20.76 -22.65
C VAL A 37 18.53 21.61 -23.32
N ALA A 38 17.80 22.44 -22.56
CA ALA A 38 16.80 23.36 -23.10
C ALA A 38 17.41 24.36 -24.09
N GLY A 39 18.59 24.92 -23.76
CA GLY A 39 19.32 25.85 -24.60
C GLY A 39 19.87 25.25 -25.89
N THR A 40 20.08 23.94 -25.95
CA THR A 40 20.57 23.28 -27.18
C THR A 40 19.56 23.32 -28.33
N MET A 41 18.25 23.41 -28.05
CA MET A 41 17.22 23.48 -29.12
C MET A 41 17.27 24.79 -29.91
N PRO A 42 17.18 25.98 -29.28
CA PRO A 42 17.32 27.24 -29.98
C PRO A 42 18.75 27.42 -30.58
N ALA A 43 19.80 26.90 -29.92
CA ALA A 43 21.16 26.91 -30.47
C ALA A 43 21.26 26.11 -31.79
N PHE A 44 20.64 24.94 -31.86
CA PHE A 44 20.58 24.18 -33.13
C PHE A 44 19.79 24.93 -34.20
N GLY A 45 18.62 25.48 -33.85
CA GLY A 45 17.85 26.33 -34.76
C GLY A 45 18.69 27.51 -35.31
N TYR A 46 19.49 28.17 -34.45
CA TYR A 46 20.35 29.27 -34.89
C TYR A 46 21.49 28.81 -35.79
N LEU A 47 22.12 27.66 -35.54
CA LEU A 47 23.22 27.12 -36.34
C LEU A 47 22.80 26.78 -37.77
N LEU A 48 21.52 26.53 -38.03
CA LEU A 48 21.01 26.28 -39.38
C LEU A 48 21.13 27.55 -40.29
N LYS A 49 21.06 28.76 -39.71
CA LYS A 49 21.19 30.00 -40.47
C LYS A 49 22.57 30.13 -41.14
N PRO A 50 23.71 30.13 -40.44
CA PRO A 50 25.02 30.18 -41.08
C PRO A 50 25.34 28.96 -41.92
N LEU A 51 24.83 27.76 -41.55
CA LEU A 51 25.01 26.54 -42.34
C LEU A 51 24.48 26.70 -43.77
N ILE A 52 23.30 27.29 -43.90
CA ILE A 52 22.67 27.47 -45.22
C ILE A 52 23.25 28.68 -45.95
N ASN A 53 23.36 29.84 -45.28
CA ASN A 53 23.85 31.06 -45.94
C ASN A 53 25.32 30.94 -46.35
N GLU A 54 26.21 30.66 -45.39
CA GLU A 54 27.65 30.65 -45.64
C GLU A 54 28.09 29.32 -46.31
N GLY A 55 27.47 28.19 -45.92
CA GLY A 55 27.86 26.87 -46.46
C GLY A 55 27.34 26.64 -47.87
N PHE A 56 26.02 26.83 -48.12
CA PHE A 56 25.40 26.44 -49.38
C PHE A 56 25.21 27.62 -50.33
N VAL A 57 24.91 28.81 -49.84
CA VAL A 57 24.68 29.98 -50.73
C VAL A 57 26.03 30.62 -51.07
N ASP A 58 26.84 31.03 -50.09
CA ASP A 58 28.12 31.71 -50.29
C ASP A 58 29.28 30.73 -50.54
N LYS A 59 29.08 29.44 -50.38
CA LYS A 59 30.08 28.38 -50.57
C LYS A 59 31.41 28.62 -49.87
N ASN A 60 31.34 29.17 -48.65
CA ASN A 60 32.52 29.52 -47.86
C ASN A 60 33.11 28.24 -47.23
N MET A 61 34.26 27.79 -47.75
CA MET A 61 34.94 26.56 -47.32
C MET A 61 35.35 26.58 -45.84
N LYS A 62 35.65 27.75 -45.22
CA LYS A 62 35.97 27.85 -43.81
C LYS A 62 34.75 27.54 -42.96
N SER A 63 33.59 28.08 -43.28
CA SER A 63 32.34 27.81 -42.57
C SER A 63 31.89 26.36 -42.75
N MET A 64 32.08 25.76 -43.93
CA MET A 64 31.78 24.36 -44.17
C MET A 64 32.62 23.39 -43.32
N SER A 65 33.82 23.78 -42.84
CA SER A 65 34.67 22.87 -42.06
C SER A 65 34.31 22.88 -40.57
N TRP A 66 33.90 24.00 -39.97
CA TRP A 66 33.64 24.06 -38.53
C TRP A 66 32.17 23.86 -38.16
N LEU A 67 31.19 24.22 -39.00
CA LEU A 67 29.77 24.13 -38.70
C LEU A 67 29.29 22.70 -38.42
N PRO A 68 29.67 21.69 -39.24
CA PRO A 68 29.33 20.29 -38.93
C PRO A 68 29.89 19.82 -37.58
N LEU A 69 31.14 20.24 -37.27
CA LEU A 69 31.79 19.94 -35.99
C LEU A 69 31.02 20.58 -34.80
N ALA A 70 30.57 21.85 -34.99
CA ALA A 70 29.76 22.55 -33.97
C ALA A 70 28.41 21.84 -33.73
N ILE A 71 27.77 21.29 -34.81
CA ILE A 71 26.55 20.50 -34.68
C ILE A 71 26.84 19.21 -33.89
N VAL A 72 27.89 18.48 -34.22
CA VAL A 72 28.28 17.27 -33.50
C VAL A 72 28.57 17.58 -32.02
N ALA A 73 29.32 18.66 -31.73
CA ALA A 73 29.60 19.12 -30.38
C ALA A 73 28.31 19.49 -29.62
N LEU A 74 27.37 20.16 -30.27
CA LEU A 74 26.07 20.50 -29.69
C LEU A 74 25.27 19.25 -29.29
N PHE A 75 25.20 18.27 -30.19
CA PHE A 75 24.51 17.01 -29.90
C PHE A 75 25.23 16.17 -28.83
N PHE A 76 26.55 16.20 -28.80
CA PHE A 76 27.35 15.58 -27.75
C PHE A 76 27.02 16.21 -26.38
N VAL A 77 27.06 17.55 -26.27
CA VAL A 77 26.68 18.29 -25.07
C VAL A 77 25.25 17.96 -24.68
N ARG A 78 24.31 17.98 -25.62
CA ARG A 78 22.92 17.62 -25.38
C ARG A 78 22.79 16.19 -24.82
N GLY A 79 23.46 15.21 -25.41
CA GLY A 79 23.46 13.82 -24.98
C GLY A 79 24.01 13.65 -23.58
N LEU A 80 25.19 14.26 -23.30
CA LEU A 80 25.85 14.23 -22.00
C LEU A 80 24.97 14.83 -20.90
N PHE A 81 24.45 16.02 -21.11
CA PHE A 81 23.62 16.70 -20.10
C PHE A 81 22.23 16.07 -19.96
N ASN A 82 21.68 15.47 -21.01
CA ASN A 82 20.46 14.69 -20.89
C ASN A 82 20.68 13.43 -20.04
N PHE A 83 21.82 12.75 -20.23
CA PHE A 83 22.22 11.61 -19.38
C PHE A 83 22.37 12.04 -17.91
N ILE A 84 23.10 13.13 -17.64
CA ILE A 84 23.26 13.67 -16.28
C ILE A 84 21.90 14.00 -15.66
N ASN A 85 21.03 14.68 -16.41
CA ASN A 85 19.70 15.00 -15.94
C ASN A 85 18.85 13.75 -15.60
N GLU A 86 18.83 12.77 -16.49
CA GLU A 86 18.05 11.54 -16.30
C GLU A 86 18.58 10.73 -15.12
N TYR A 87 19.90 10.62 -14.99
CA TYR A 87 20.53 9.97 -13.84
C TYR A 87 20.21 10.68 -12.52
N CYS A 88 20.38 12.02 -12.45
CA CYS A 88 20.10 12.80 -11.24
C CYS A 88 18.61 12.72 -10.86
N THR A 89 17.71 12.82 -11.84
CA THR A 89 16.26 12.74 -11.60
C THR A 89 15.87 11.37 -11.09
N THR A 90 16.39 10.29 -11.68
CA THR A 90 16.14 8.92 -11.23
C THR A 90 16.73 8.67 -9.85
N TYR A 91 17.92 9.18 -9.57
CA TYR A 91 18.55 9.10 -8.24
C TYR A 91 17.67 9.77 -7.17
N LEU A 92 17.19 10.99 -7.42
CA LEU A 92 16.31 11.71 -6.51
C LEU A 92 14.98 10.98 -6.30
N SER A 93 14.37 10.50 -7.40
CA SER A 93 13.12 9.76 -7.37
C SER A 93 13.23 8.48 -6.56
N SER A 94 14.28 7.66 -6.81
CA SER A 94 14.47 6.37 -6.12
C SER A 94 14.68 6.55 -4.61
N HIS A 95 15.46 7.55 -4.19
CA HIS A 95 15.66 7.83 -2.76
C HIS A 95 14.38 8.35 -2.09
N LEU A 96 13.60 9.18 -2.78
CA LEU A 96 12.31 9.63 -2.27
C LEU A 96 11.33 8.47 -2.10
N VAL A 97 11.26 7.56 -3.10
CA VAL A 97 10.45 6.34 -3.02
C VAL A 97 10.87 5.46 -1.84
N GLN A 98 12.17 5.19 -1.72
CA GLN A 98 12.72 4.38 -0.62
C GLN A 98 12.36 4.98 0.74
N ARG A 99 12.55 6.28 0.91
CA ARG A 99 12.27 6.97 2.17
C ARG A 99 10.79 6.95 2.53
N LEU A 100 9.91 7.33 1.59
CA LEU A 100 8.46 7.32 1.81
C LEU A 100 7.94 5.92 2.13
N ARG A 101 8.40 4.90 1.40
CA ARG A 101 8.04 3.50 1.70
C ARG A 101 8.51 3.06 3.08
N GLY A 102 9.73 3.44 3.47
CA GLY A 102 10.26 3.15 4.80
C GLY A 102 9.44 3.81 5.91
N GLU A 103 9.12 5.11 5.76
CA GLU A 103 8.26 5.85 6.70
C GLU A 103 6.85 5.25 6.77
N MET A 104 6.25 4.89 5.62
CA MET A 104 4.93 4.24 5.58
C MET A 104 4.94 2.85 6.21
N PHE A 105 5.96 2.05 5.95
CA PHE A 105 6.10 0.73 6.56
C PHE A 105 6.27 0.84 8.09
N ASN A 106 7.14 1.73 8.54
CA ASN A 106 7.30 2.00 9.97
C ASN A 106 5.98 2.48 10.61
N LYS A 107 5.28 3.41 9.95
CA LYS A 107 3.97 3.89 10.39
C LYS A 107 2.96 2.75 10.51
N MET A 108 2.90 1.87 9.48
CA MET A 108 2.02 0.71 9.45
C MET A 108 2.22 -0.19 10.68
N MET A 109 3.47 -0.39 11.12
CA MET A 109 3.78 -1.22 12.30
C MET A 109 3.31 -0.60 13.63
N HIS A 110 3.06 0.71 13.67
CA HIS A 110 2.63 1.44 14.86
C HIS A 110 1.16 1.85 14.84
N LEU A 111 0.41 1.49 13.78
CA LEU A 111 -1.02 1.77 13.71
C LEU A 111 -1.83 0.83 14.60
N PRO A 112 -2.96 1.31 15.17
CA PRO A 112 -3.84 0.48 15.99
C PRO A 112 -4.48 -0.64 15.17
N THR A 113 -4.74 -1.78 15.80
CA THR A 113 -5.34 -2.97 15.16
C THR A 113 -6.69 -2.66 14.49
N SER A 114 -7.46 -1.73 15.04
CA SER A 114 -8.73 -1.26 14.46
C SER A 114 -8.59 -0.66 13.06
N TYR A 115 -7.43 -0.09 12.73
CA TYR A 115 -7.15 0.43 11.40
C TYR A 115 -7.13 -0.70 10.33
N PHE A 116 -6.59 -1.86 10.68
CA PHE A 116 -6.49 -3.01 9.77
C PHE A 116 -7.84 -3.72 9.56
N SER A 117 -8.75 -3.65 10.51
CA SER A 117 -10.10 -4.19 10.34
C SER A 117 -10.94 -3.39 9.34
N SER A 118 -10.71 -2.08 9.24
CA SER A 118 -11.41 -1.18 8.30
C SER A 118 -10.71 -1.03 6.94
N ASN A 119 -9.46 -1.47 6.80
CA ASN A 119 -8.67 -1.33 5.57
C ASN A 119 -8.13 -2.68 5.10
N THR A 120 -8.48 -3.08 3.89
CA THR A 120 -8.00 -4.35 3.31
C THR A 120 -6.49 -4.31 3.04
N GLY A 121 -5.80 -5.43 3.24
CA GLY A 121 -4.35 -5.54 3.00
C GLY A 121 -3.97 -5.16 1.56
N GLY A 122 -4.78 -5.52 0.56
CA GLY A 122 -4.56 -5.14 -0.83
C GLY A 122 -4.56 -3.62 -1.06
N ARG A 123 -5.46 -2.88 -0.37
CA ARG A 123 -5.50 -1.41 -0.44
C ARG A 123 -4.25 -0.79 0.17
N LEU A 124 -3.77 -1.31 1.30
CA LEU A 124 -2.56 -0.83 1.96
C LEU A 124 -1.32 -1.11 1.10
N MET A 125 -1.20 -2.32 0.55
CA MET A 125 -0.11 -2.66 -0.39
C MET A 125 -0.12 -1.75 -1.61
N SER A 126 -1.28 -1.51 -2.23
CA SER A 126 -1.40 -0.60 -3.38
C SER A 126 -0.97 0.82 -3.02
N ARG A 127 -1.34 1.32 -1.84
CA ARG A 127 -0.94 2.65 -1.37
C ARG A 127 0.58 2.77 -1.23
N ILE A 128 1.25 1.79 -0.62
CA ILE A 128 2.70 1.80 -0.41
C ILE A 128 3.46 1.60 -1.73
N LEU A 129 2.97 0.74 -2.63
CA LEU A 129 3.69 0.41 -3.85
C LEU A 129 3.37 1.35 -5.02
N ASN A 130 2.09 1.66 -5.25
CA ASN A 130 1.65 2.39 -6.42
C ASN A 130 1.53 3.90 -6.19
N ASP A 131 0.91 4.34 -5.07
CA ASP A 131 0.69 5.78 -4.84
C ASP A 131 2.03 6.49 -4.64
N VAL A 132 2.99 5.88 -3.94
CA VAL A 132 4.35 6.44 -3.78
C VAL A 132 5.05 6.62 -5.12
N ASN A 133 4.95 5.65 -6.05
CA ASN A 133 5.51 5.80 -7.40
C ASN A 133 4.81 6.94 -8.17
N GLN A 134 3.48 7.04 -8.07
CA GLN A 134 2.74 8.12 -8.74
C GLN A 134 3.14 9.51 -8.25
N ILE A 135 3.45 9.69 -6.97
CA ILE A 135 3.97 10.96 -6.42
C ILE A 135 5.27 11.35 -7.11
N THR A 136 6.22 10.41 -7.16
CA THR A 136 7.56 10.68 -7.69
C THR A 136 7.53 10.89 -9.19
N ASP A 137 6.84 10.02 -9.92
CA ASP A 137 6.71 10.14 -11.38
C ASP A 137 6.03 11.45 -11.78
N ALA A 138 4.95 11.83 -11.11
CA ALA A 138 4.25 13.07 -11.38
C ALA A 138 5.08 14.28 -10.97
N GLY A 139 5.70 14.29 -9.78
CA GLY A 139 6.49 15.41 -9.26
C GLY A 139 7.69 15.73 -10.15
N PHE A 140 8.50 14.74 -10.47
CA PHE A 140 9.69 14.94 -11.32
C PHE A 140 9.32 15.23 -12.78
N ASN A 141 8.25 14.60 -13.32
CA ASN A 141 7.77 14.90 -14.66
C ASN A 141 7.32 16.37 -14.78
N VAL A 142 6.57 16.88 -13.79
CA VAL A 142 6.15 18.29 -13.77
C VAL A 142 7.34 19.23 -13.75
N ILE A 143 8.34 18.98 -12.89
CA ILE A 143 9.55 19.80 -12.80
C ILE A 143 10.32 19.76 -14.12
N THR A 144 10.52 18.57 -14.70
CA THR A 144 11.24 18.40 -15.96
C THR A 144 10.55 19.14 -17.11
N VAL A 145 9.24 19.02 -17.24
CA VAL A 145 8.50 19.67 -18.32
C VAL A 145 8.51 21.19 -18.14
N ILE A 146 8.34 21.71 -16.93
CA ILE A 146 8.36 23.16 -16.71
C ILE A 146 9.78 23.72 -16.92
N ALA A 147 10.81 23.12 -16.32
CA ALA A 147 12.16 23.62 -16.38
C ALA A 147 12.81 23.40 -17.77
N LYS A 148 12.69 22.22 -18.35
CA LYS A 148 13.30 21.88 -19.64
C LYS A 148 12.47 22.37 -20.82
N ASP A 149 11.20 21.95 -20.89
CA ASP A 149 10.36 22.25 -22.06
C ASP A 149 9.87 23.69 -22.04
N GLY A 150 9.55 24.25 -20.87
CA GLY A 150 9.18 25.66 -20.74
C GLY A 150 10.30 26.60 -21.18
N VAL A 151 11.53 26.37 -20.71
CA VAL A 151 12.70 27.17 -21.11
C VAL A 151 13.02 26.96 -22.60
N SER A 152 12.89 25.73 -23.12
CA SER A 152 13.06 25.47 -24.57
C SER A 152 12.07 26.26 -25.42
N VAL A 153 10.80 26.33 -25.03
CA VAL A 153 9.76 27.11 -25.74
C VAL A 153 10.09 28.59 -25.70
N VAL A 154 10.46 29.13 -24.52
CA VAL A 154 10.86 30.54 -24.41
C VAL A 154 12.09 30.85 -25.26
N GLY A 155 13.10 29.98 -25.25
CA GLY A 155 14.31 30.16 -26.06
C GLY A 155 14.04 30.10 -27.57
N LEU A 156 13.18 29.14 -28.02
CA LEU A 156 12.76 29.05 -29.42
C LEU A 156 11.92 30.27 -29.85
N LEU A 157 10.98 30.72 -29.02
CA LEU A 157 10.21 31.95 -29.28
C LEU A 157 11.13 33.19 -29.36
N GLY A 158 12.13 33.27 -28.49
CA GLY A 158 13.14 34.33 -28.55
C GLY A 158 13.91 34.31 -29.89
N LEU A 159 14.33 33.12 -30.34
CA LEU A 159 15.01 32.94 -31.62
C LEU A 159 14.10 33.29 -32.82
N LEU A 160 12.83 32.81 -32.81
CA LEU A 160 11.87 33.16 -33.83
C LEU A 160 11.63 34.66 -33.95
N THR A 161 11.51 35.34 -32.81
CA THR A 161 11.33 36.80 -32.74
C THR A 161 12.57 37.55 -33.25
N TYR A 162 13.77 37.07 -32.93
CA TYR A 162 15.03 37.59 -33.42
C TYR A 162 15.18 37.44 -34.94
N LEU A 163 14.79 36.30 -35.49
CA LEU A 163 14.86 36.05 -36.94
C LEU A 163 13.83 36.87 -37.70
N ASN A 164 12.57 36.88 -37.30
CA ASN A 164 11.51 37.66 -37.92
C ASN A 164 10.29 37.82 -37.01
N TRP A 165 10.14 38.98 -36.36
CA TRP A 165 9.06 39.24 -35.41
C TRP A 165 7.65 39.21 -36.09
N ARG A 166 7.54 39.58 -37.40
CA ARG A 166 6.26 39.58 -38.13
C ARG A 166 5.75 38.17 -38.36
N LEU A 167 6.64 37.26 -38.76
CA LEU A 167 6.29 35.84 -38.91
C LEU A 167 5.99 35.16 -37.55
N THR A 168 6.67 35.59 -36.52
CA THR A 168 6.43 35.13 -35.16
C THR A 168 5.03 35.50 -34.65
N LEU A 169 4.51 36.68 -34.98
CA LEU A 169 3.11 37.05 -34.70
C LEU A 169 2.10 36.09 -35.31
N ILE A 170 2.34 35.66 -36.57
CA ILE A 170 1.49 34.65 -37.21
C ILE A 170 1.53 33.33 -36.43
N THR A 171 2.72 32.93 -36.00
CA THR A 171 2.91 31.72 -35.14
C THR A 171 2.14 31.85 -33.83
N PHE A 172 2.15 33.02 -33.17
CA PHE A 172 1.40 33.30 -31.93
C PHE A 172 -0.12 33.17 -32.09
N ILE A 173 -0.68 33.45 -33.26
CA ILE A 173 -2.11 33.28 -33.56
C ILE A 173 -2.46 31.81 -33.72
N ILE A 174 -1.57 31.01 -34.30
CA ILE A 174 -1.80 29.59 -34.61
C ILE A 174 -1.66 28.72 -33.35
N LEU A 175 -0.69 29.01 -32.46
CA LEU A 175 -0.41 28.24 -31.26
C LEU A 175 -1.63 28.04 -30.33
N PRO A 176 -2.42 29.07 -29.98
CA PRO A 176 -3.62 28.88 -29.18
C PRO A 176 -4.64 27.95 -29.82
N VAL A 177 -4.81 28.02 -31.12
CA VAL A 177 -5.76 27.15 -31.87
C VAL A 177 -5.34 25.69 -31.75
N VAL A 178 -4.05 25.42 -31.94
CA VAL A 178 -3.48 24.06 -31.76
C VAL A 178 -3.64 23.61 -30.31
N ALA A 179 -3.37 24.50 -29.32
CA ALA A 179 -3.51 24.18 -27.91
C ALA A 179 -4.96 23.81 -27.53
N VAL A 180 -5.96 24.53 -28.04
CA VAL A 180 -7.38 24.23 -27.80
C VAL A 180 -7.75 22.87 -28.39
N CYS A 181 -7.28 22.54 -29.59
CA CYS A 181 -7.51 21.22 -30.21
C CYS A 181 -6.89 20.11 -29.36
N ILE A 182 -5.64 20.26 -28.92
CA ILE A 182 -4.96 19.30 -28.06
C ILE A 182 -5.72 19.14 -26.73
N GLN A 183 -6.20 20.22 -26.12
CA GLN A 183 -6.98 20.15 -24.88
C GLN A 183 -8.30 19.38 -25.05
N THR A 184 -9.00 19.59 -26.16
CA THR A 184 -10.27 18.92 -26.47
C THR A 184 -10.08 17.41 -26.62
N VAL A 185 -9.07 17.00 -27.39
CA VAL A 185 -8.69 15.59 -27.54
C VAL A 185 -8.26 14.99 -26.19
N SER A 186 -7.45 15.71 -25.42
CA SER A 186 -6.97 15.28 -24.12
C SER A 186 -8.10 15.09 -23.10
N LYS A 187 -9.13 15.93 -23.10
CA LYS A 187 -10.34 15.75 -22.25
C LYS A 187 -11.08 14.46 -22.60
N ARG A 188 -11.25 14.17 -23.90
CA ARG A 188 -11.90 12.93 -24.35
C ARG A 188 -11.07 11.69 -23.96
N LEU A 189 -9.76 11.74 -24.18
CA LEU A 189 -8.84 10.66 -23.81
C LEU A 189 -8.85 10.38 -22.31
N ARG A 190 -8.90 11.43 -21.45
CA ARG A 190 -9.02 11.27 -19.99
C ARG A 190 -10.28 10.49 -19.59
N LYS A 191 -11.43 10.83 -20.18
CA LYS A 191 -12.69 10.12 -19.89
C LYS A 191 -12.61 8.66 -20.30
N LEU A 192 -12.05 8.36 -21.47
CA LEU A 192 -11.87 6.99 -21.93
C LEU A 192 -10.86 6.21 -21.08
N SER A 193 -9.78 6.85 -20.63
CA SER A 193 -8.79 6.24 -19.73
C SER A 193 -9.39 5.92 -18.35
N ALA A 194 -10.21 6.83 -17.80
CA ALA A 194 -10.91 6.57 -16.55
C ALA A 194 -11.87 5.38 -16.64
N ASN A 195 -12.66 5.32 -17.73
CA ASN A 195 -13.53 4.18 -17.97
C ASN A 195 -12.75 2.86 -18.12
N ASN A 196 -11.57 2.91 -18.77
CA ASN A 196 -10.72 1.73 -18.90
C ASN A 196 -10.27 1.18 -17.54
N GLN A 197 -9.96 2.05 -16.59
CA GLN A 197 -9.59 1.64 -15.23
C GLN A 197 -10.76 0.97 -14.49
N ILE A 198 -11.98 1.47 -14.68
CA ILE A 198 -13.19 0.85 -14.13
C ILE A 198 -13.37 -0.58 -14.69
N TYR A 199 -13.28 -0.74 -16.01
CA TYR A 199 -13.42 -2.07 -16.63
C TYR A 199 -12.30 -3.05 -16.20
N ILE A 200 -11.05 -2.57 -16.09
CA ILE A 200 -9.95 -3.38 -15.58
C ILE A 200 -10.21 -3.78 -14.12
N GLY A 201 -10.73 -2.86 -13.28
CA GLY A 201 -11.12 -3.18 -11.91
C GLY A 201 -12.19 -4.29 -11.85
N GLN A 202 -13.22 -4.22 -12.70
CA GLN A 202 -14.25 -5.26 -12.82
C GLN A 202 -13.67 -6.59 -13.30
N LEU A 203 -12.72 -6.56 -14.25
CA LEU A 203 -12.04 -7.75 -14.74
C LEU A 203 -11.22 -8.43 -13.63
N MET A 204 -10.48 -7.64 -12.85
CA MET A 204 -9.73 -8.13 -11.68
C MET A 204 -10.65 -8.72 -10.60
N GLN A 205 -11.84 -8.14 -10.41
CA GLN A 205 -12.83 -8.69 -9.49
C GLN A 205 -13.30 -10.06 -9.94
N VAL A 206 -13.70 -10.22 -11.22
CA VAL A 206 -14.14 -11.52 -11.76
C VAL A 206 -13.03 -12.56 -11.67
N LEU A 207 -11.79 -12.19 -12.00
CA LEU A 207 -10.63 -13.07 -11.85
C LEU A 207 -10.43 -13.51 -10.40
N GLY A 208 -10.49 -12.56 -9.45
CA GLY A 208 -10.33 -12.85 -8.03
C GLY A 208 -11.43 -13.76 -7.50
N GLU A 209 -12.69 -13.54 -7.87
CA GLU A 209 -13.81 -14.39 -7.51
C GLU A 209 -13.65 -15.81 -8.09
N SER A 210 -13.25 -15.93 -9.37
CA SER A 210 -13.08 -17.23 -10.04
C SER A 210 -11.89 -18.02 -9.49
N ILE A 211 -10.78 -17.35 -9.13
CA ILE A 211 -9.60 -17.99 -8.52
C ILE A 211 -9.94 -18.50 -7.12
N ASN A 212 -10.56 -17.66 -6.28
CA ASN A 212 -10.91 -18.04 -4.92
C ASN A 212 -12.04 -19.07 -4.87
N GLY A 213 -12.94 -19.03 -5.84
CA GLY A 213 -14.08 -19.95 -5.99
C GLY A 213 -13.82 -21.14 -6.93
N GLU A 214 -12.57 -21.45 -7.30
CA GLU A 214 -12.25 -22.43 -8.35
C GLU A 214 -12.90 -23.81 -8.13
N ARG A 215 -12.96 -24.26 -6.87
CA ARG A 215 -13.61 -25.52 -6.51
C ARG A 215 -15.12 -25.48 -6.74
N VAL A 216 -15.75 -24.35 -6.39
CA VAL A 216 -17.19 -24.15 -6.60
C VAL A 216 -17.49 -24.12 -8.09
N VAL A 217 -16.73 -23.36 -8.87
CA VAL A 217 -16.87 -23.29 -10.34
C VAL A 217 -16.77 -24.70 -10.95
N LYS A 218 -15.80 -25.52 -10.52
CA LYS A 218 -15.61 -26.88 -11.03
C LYS A 218 -16.74 -27.82 -10.63
N ILE A 219 -17.15 -27.84 -9.35
CA ILE A 219 -18.19 -28.77 -8.84
C ILE A 219 -19.56 -28.46 -9.46
N TYR A 220 -19.89 -27.18 -9.63
CA TYR A 220 -21.20 -26.80 -10.18
C TYR A 220 -21.19 -26.62 -11.72
N GLY A 221 -20.09 -26.94 -12.40
CA GLY A 221 -20.00 -26.81 -13.87
C GLY A 221 -20.13 -25.39 -14.36
N GLY A 222 -19.68 -24.39 -13.55
CA GLY A 222 -19.85 -22.98 -13.82
C GLY A 222 -18.85 -22.37 -14.82
N GLN A 223 -18.00 -23.19 -15.48
CA GLN A 223 -16.92 -22.70 -16.36
C GLN A 223 -17.45 -21.81 -17.49
N ASP A 224 -18.51 -22.22 -18.16
CA ASP A 224 -19.10 -21.46 -19.26
C ASP A 224 -19.76 -20.15 -18.78
N TYR A 225 -20.31 -20.15 -17.58
CA TYR A 225 -20.88 -18.94 -16.96
C TYR A 225 -19.79 -17.92 -16.69
N GLU A 226 -18.70 -18.31 -16.01
CA GLU A 226 -17.57 -17.42 -15.70
C GLU A 226 -16.84 -16.97 -16.97
N ASN A 227 -16.67 -17.84 -17.97
CA ASN A 227 -16.10 -17.48 -19.26
C ASN A 227 -16.95 -16.40 -19.97
N ARG A 228 -18.27 -16.53 -19.99
CA ARG A 228 -19.15 -15.50 -20.58
C ARG A 228 -19.08 -14.19 -19.81
N ARG A 229 -19.02 -14.23 -18.47
CA ARG A 229 -18.89 -13.05 -17.61
C ARG A 229 -17.56 -12.32 -17.87
N PHE A 230 -16.46 -13.07 -17.90
CA PHE A 230 -15.12 -12.55 -18.19
C PHE A 230 -15.06 -11.93 -19.60
N ASN A 231 -15.51 -12.67 -20.62
CA ASN A 231 -15.43 -12.22 -22.01
C ASN A 231 -16.27 -10.97 -22.26
N ARG A 232 -17.41 -10.78 -21.59
CA ARG A 232 -18.21 -9.54 -21.68
C ARG A 232 -17.39 -8.34 -21.23
N ILE A 233 -16.76 -8.41 -20.06
CA ILE A 233 -15.96 -7.30 -19.52
C ILE A 233 -14.69 -7.10 -20.36
N ALA A 234 -14.03 -8.17 -20.78
CA ALA A 234 -12.88 -8.11 -21.68
C ALA A 234 -13.21 -7.43 -23.02
N ASP A 235 -14.43 -7.66 -23.55
CA ASP A 235 -14.94 -6.97 -24.74
C ASP A 235 -15.17 -5.48 -24.50
N ASP A 236 -15.67 -5.10 -23.33
CA ASP A 236 -15.81 -3.69 -22.95
C ASP A 236 -14.46 -3.00 -22.84
N VAL A 237 -13.45 -3.64 -22.25
CA VAL A 237 -12.05 -3.17 -22.24
C VAL A 237 -11.56 -2.98 -23.68
N ARG A 238 -11.71 -4.00 -24.54
CA ARG A 238 -11.28 -3.94 -25.94
C ARG A 238 -11.95 -2.79 -26.71
N ARG A 239 -13.28 -2.66 -26.61
CA ARG A 239 -14.03 -1.57 -27.26
C ARG A 239 -13.60 -0.20 -26.78
N ASN A 240 -13.34 -0.06 -25.48
CA ASN A 240 -12.88 1.21 -24.89
C ASN A 240 -11.46 1.55 -25.34
N LEU A 241 -10.55 0.57 -25.41
CA LEU A 241 -9.20 0.76 -25.96
C LEU A 241 -9.23 1.18 -27.42
N LEU A 242 -10.08 0.56 -28.27
CA LEU A 242 -10.25 0.97 -29.67
C LEU A 242 -10.74 2.41 -29.78
N LYS A 243 -11.72 2.83 -28.93
CA LYS A 243 -12.18 4.23 -28.88
C LYS A 243 -11.05 5.17 -28.45
N GLN A 244 -10.21 4.76 -27.53
CA GLN A 244 -9.07 5.54 -27.04
C GLN A 244 -8.02 5.72 -28.15
N VAL A 245 -7.64 4.63 -28.84
CA VAL A 245 -6.69 4.69 -29.97
C VAL A 245 -7.25 5.53 -31.09
N SER A 246 -8.52 5.34 -31.48
CA SER A 246 -9.18 6.15 -32.52
C SER A 246 -9.17 7.64 -32.18
N ALA A 247 -9.51 8.01 -30.93
CA ALA A 247 -9.49 9.39 -30.50
C ALA A 247 -8.06 9.99 -30.47
N SER A 248 -7.07 9.20 -30.08
CA SER A 248 -5.66 9.60 -30.06
C SER A 248 -5.13 9.80 -31.48
N SER A 249 -5.39 8.84 -32.38
CA SER A 249 -4.93 8.89 -33.78
C SER A 249 -5.60 10.03 -34.57
N ALA A 250 -6.92 10.21 -34.40
CA ALA A 250 -7.63 11.34 -34.98
C ALA A 250 -7.09 12.68 -34.45
N GLY A 251 -6.83 12.77 -33.15
CA GLY A 251 -6.22 13.96 -32.53
C GLY A 251 -4.84 14.27 -33.11
N THR A 252 -4.00 13.25 -33.30
CA THR A 252 -2.68 13.41 -33.91
C THR A 252 -2.81 13.86 -35.37
N GLY A 253 -3.71 13.25 -36.14
CA GLY A 253 -3.96 13.65 -37.55
C GLY A 253 -4.46 15.10 -37.69
N ILE A 254 -5.40 15.52 -36.82
CA ILE A 254 -5.87 16.91 -36.81
C ILE A 254 -4.72 17.87 -36.43
N THR A 255 -3.90 17.53 -35.45
CA THR A 255 -2.76 18.36 -35.05
C THR A 255 -1.73 18.48 -36.18
N GLN A 256 -1.45 17.39 -36.91
CA GLN A 256 -0.56 17.42 -38.07
C GLN A 256 -1.12 18.25 -39.23
N LEU A 257 -2.42 18.14 -39.52
CA LEU A 257 -3.08 18.95 -40.53
C LEU A 257 -2.99 20.44 -40.16
N MET A 258 -3.25 20.80 -38.91
CA MET A 258 -3.13 22.19 -38.45
C MET A 258 -1.69 22.70 -38.52
N ALA A 259 -0.72 21.86 -38.17
CA ALA A 259 0.69 22.18 -38.34
C ALA A 259 1.07 22.41 -39.79
N SER A 260 0.55 21.61 -40.74
CA SER A 260 0.81 21.80 -42.18
C SER A 260 0.17 23.06 -42.73
N VAL A 261 -1.06 23.42 -42.30
CA VAL A 261 -1.71 24.69 -42.67
C VAL A 261 -0.91 25.88 -42.11
N ALA A 262 -0.45 25.79 -40.86
CA ALA A 262 0.42 26.81 -40.25
C ALA A 262 1.70 26.98 -41.06
N LEU A 263 2.33 25.88 -41.42
CA LEU A 263 3.54 25.86 -42.22
C LEU A 263 3.31 26.50 -43.60
N ALA A 264 2.25 26.13 -44.29
CA ALA A 264 1.89 26.71 -45.61
C ALA A 264 1.66 28.24 -45.50
N ALA A 265 0.96 28.69 -44.45
CA ALA A 265 0.74 30.13 -44.23
C ALA A 265 2.05 30.89 -43.99
N ILE A 266 2.97 30.30 -43.23
CA ILE A 266 4.29 30.91 -42.96
C ILE A 266 5.15 30.90 -44.23
N ILE A 267 5.17 29.82 -45.02
CA ILE A 267 5.89 29.76 -46.28
C ILE A 267 5.38 30.85 -47.21
N TYR A 268 4.06 30.99 -47.34
CA TYR A 268 3.44 32.02 -48.19
C TYR A 268 3.80 33.44 -47.71
N ALA A 269 3.73 33.71 -46.40
CA ALA A 269 4.07 34.99 -45.85
C ALA A 269 5.57 35.30 -45.97
N ALA A 270 6.44 34.31 -45.79
CA ALA A 270 7.90 34.44 -45.97
C ALA A 270 8.28 34.70 -47.43
N ALA A 271 7.63 33.98 -48.38
CA ALA A 271 7.87 34.22 -49.81
C ALA A 271 7.52 35.66 -50.25
N ARG A 272 6.44 36.22 -49.68
CA ARG A 272 6.09 37.63 -49.94
C ARG A 272 7.11 38.63 -49.30
N GLN A 273 7.72 38.26 -48.20
CA GLN A 273 8.72 39.11 -47.53
C GLN A 273 10.13 38.98 -48.12
N ALA A 274 10.47 37.83 -48.71
CA ALA A 274 11.81 37.60 -49.29
C ALA A 274 12.23 38.65 -50.36
N GLY A 275 11.25 39.24 -51.06
CA GLY A 275 11.50 40.31 -52.00
C GLY A 275 11.63 41.72 -51.39
N LEU A 276 11.28 41.92 -50.12
CA LEU A 276 11.12 43.27 -49.53
C LEU A 276 12.05 43.56 -48.31
N SER A 277 12.66 42.57 -47.64
CA SER A 277 13.25 42.76 -46.32
C SER A 277 14.60 42.08 -46.05
N GLY A 278 15.32 41.61 -47.07
CA GLY A 278 16.65 40.97 -46.86
C GLY A 278 16.60 39.66 -46.06
N PHE A 279 15.43 38.99 -46.01
CA PHE A 279 15.24 37.72 -45.31
C PHE A 279 15.89 36.59 -46.14
N SER A 280 16.96 36.00 -45.61
CA SER A 280 17.80 35.04 -46.31
C SER A 280 17.20 33.62 -46.30
N ALA A 281 17.70 32.75 -47.20
CA ALA A 281 17.32 31.32 -47.20
C ALA A 281 17.65 30.63 -45.85
N GLY A 282 18.77 30.99 -45.24
CA GLY A 282 19.16 30.51 -43.91
C GLY A 282 18.23 30.98 -42.79
N ASP A 283 17.78 32.26 -42.85
CA ASP A 283 16.79 32.77 -41.88
C ASP A 283 15.47 31.97 -41.99
N PHE A 284 15.03 31.70 -43.19
CA PHE A 284 13.82 30.92 -43.45
C PHE A 284 13.91 29.49 -42.88
N MET A 285 15.01 28.80 -43.19
CA MET A 285 15.18 27.41 -42.71
C MET A 285 15.38 27.34 -41.19
N SER A 286 16.10 28.30 -40.59
CA SER A 286 16.24 28.44 -39.15
C SER A 286 14.88 28.69 -38.47
N PHE A 287 14.07 29.60 -39.04
CA PHE A 287 12.72 29.90 -38.56
C PHE A 287 11.81 28.65 -38.62
N LEU A 288 11.79 28.00 -39.78
CA LEU A 288 10.97 26.82 -40.04
C LEU A 288 11.30 25.68 -39.11
N SER A 289 12.59 25.34 -38.99
CA SER A 289 13.08 24.28 -38.08
C SER A 289 12.77 24.59 -36.62
N SER A 290 13.00 25.83 -36.16
CA SER A 290 12.71 26.27 -34.80
C SER A 290 11.21 26.18 -34.49
N MET A 291 10.35 26.53 -35.44
CA MET A 291 8.90 26.38 -35.30
C MET A 291 8.49 24.90 -35.16
N ILE A 292 9.01 24.02 -36.03
CA ILE A 292 8.73 22.58 -35.95
C ILE A 292 9.19 22.01 -34.61
N MET A 293 10.40 22.37 -34.15
CA MET A 293 10.96 21.89 -32.89
C MET A 293 10.15 22.33 -31.66
N MET A 294 9.32 23.35 -31.75
CA MET A 294 8.50 23.87 -30.67
C MET A 294 7.25 23.02 -30.39
N PHE A 295 6.77 22.21 -31.35
CA PHE A 295 5.54 21.43 -31.19
C PHE A 295 5.64 20.37 -30.07
N ASP A 296 6.76 19.64 -29.96
CA ASP A 296 6.94 18.58 -28.97
C ASP A 296 6.96 19.10 -27.53
N PRO A 297 7.75 20.13 -27.17
CA PRO A 297 7.68 20.79 -25.86
C PRO A 297 6.26 21.24 -25.50
N ILE A 298 5.55 21.92 -26.41
CA ILE A 298 4.18 22.40 -26.17
C ILE A 298 3.23 21.22 -25.90
N LYS A 299 3.32 20.14 -26.69
CA LYS A 299 2.54 18.92 -26.48
C LYS A 299 2.77 18.33 -25.09
N ARG A 300 4.02 18.24 -24.63
CA ARG A 300 4.34 17.75 -23.29
C ARG A 300 3.79 18.67 -22.19
N MET A 301 3.90 19.99 -22.35
CA MET A 301 3.36 20.97 -21.40
C MET A 301 1.84 20.85 -21.22
N THR A 302 1.08 20.54 -22.29
CA THR A 302 -0.37 20.34 -22.16
C THR A 302 -0.75 19.11 -21.33
N GLY A 303 0.13 18.10 -21.26
CA GLY A 303 -0.05 16.88 -20.47
C GLY A 303 0.29 17.03 -18.98
N VAL A 304 1.09 18.04 -18.62
CA VAL A 304 1.61 18.22 -17.25
C VAL A 304 0.53 18.35 -16.20
N MET A 305 -0.56 19.06 -16.48
CA MET A 305 -1.64 19.26 -15.53
C MET A 305 -2.29 17.94 -15.10
N GLN A 306 -2.36 16.95 -15.99
CA GLN A 306 -2.89 15.63 -15.64
C GLN A 306 -1.94 14.85 -14.73
N SER A 307 -0.63 14.91 -14.99
CA SER A 307 0.37 14.29 -14.13
C SER A 307 0.37 14.94 -12.75
N LEU A 308 0.27 16.26 -12.72
CA LEU A 308 0.17 17.03 -11.49
C LEU A 308 -1.02 16.60 -10.62
N GLN A 309 -2.23 16.51 -11.20
CA GLN A 309 -3.43 16.11 -10.47
C GLN A 309 -3.33 14.67 -9.93
N ARG A 310 -2.76 13.74 -10.71
CA ARG A 310 -2.51 12.37 -10.23
C ARG A 310 -1.52 12.32 -9.08
N GLY A 311 -0.43 13.07 -9.20
CA GLY A 311 0.58 13.15 -8.13
C GLY A 311 0.04 13.76 -6.85
N LEU A 312 -0.81 14.80 -6.96
CA LEU A 312 -1.46 15.41 -5.78
C LEU A 312 -2.43 14.44 -5.09
N ALA A 313 -3.27 13.74 -5.84
CA ALA A 313 -4.17 12.74 -5.27
C ALA A 313 -3.41 11.60 -4.59
N ALA A 314 -2.31 11.14 -5.18
CA ALA A 314 -1.44 10.15 -4.58
C ALA A 314 -0.72 10.68 -3.33
N ALA A 315 -0.27 11.94 -3.34
CA ALA A 315 0.34 12.60 -2.19
C ALA A 315 -0.66 12.73 -1.02
N GLU A 316 -1.90 13.14 -1.30
CA GLU A 316 -2.97 13.18 -0.31
C GLU A 316 -3.23 11.81 0.31
N SER A 317 -3.30 10.74 -0.52
CA SER A 317 -3.45 9.36 -0.05
C SER A 317 -2.32 8.94 0.89
N VAL A 318 -1.05 9.21 0.51
CA VAL A 318 0.13 8.84 1.29
C VAL A 318 0.23 9.66 2.57
N PHE A 319 0.07 10.98 2.52
CA PHE A 319 0.18 11.82 3.72
C PHE A 319 -0.98 11.61 4.68
N THR A 320 -2.21 11.41 4.19
CA THR A 320 -3.34 11.01 5.05
C THR A 320 -3.04 9.70 5.79
N PHE A 321 -2.33 8.77 5.16
CA PHE A 321 -1.88 7.55 5.83
C PHE A 321 -0.80 7.82 6.88
N LEU A 322 0.22 8.61 6.55
CA LEU A 322 1.31 8.96 7.48
C LEU A 322 0.83 9.77 8.68
N ASP A 323 -0.23 10.55 8.51
CA ASP A 323 -0.82 11.39 9.55
C ASP A 323 -1.86 10.66 10.42
N GLN A 324 -2.13 9.36 10.16
CA GLN A 324 -2.99 8.57 11.03
C GLN A 324 -2.42 8.52 12.45
N PRO A 325 -3.27 8.58 13.47
CA PRO A 325 -2.81 8.43 14.85
C PRO A 325 -2.22 7.03 15.07
N GLU A 326 -1.10 6.98 15.79
CA GLU A 326 -0.47 5.74 16.23
C GLU A 326 -1.18 5.18 17.45
N GLU A 327 -0.88 3.94 17.81
CA GLU A 327 -1.33 3.39 19.09
C GLU A 327 -0.85 4.29 20.24
N SER A 328 -1.78 4.70 21.12
CA SER A 328 -1.43 5.49 22.29
C SER A 328 -0.47 4.71 23.20
N ASN A 329 0.71 5.24 23.44
CA ASN A 329 1.72 4.67 24.34
C ASN A 329 2.16 5.70 25.38
N GLU A 330 1.18 6.34 26.03
CA GLU A 330 1.39 7.40 27.03
C GLU A 330 1.76 6.85 28.39
N GLY A 331 1.54 5.55 28.63
CA GLY A 331 1.87 4.87 29.86
C GLY A 331 3.37 4.90 30.16
N LYS A 332 3.72 4.98 31.44
CA LYS A 332 5.13 5.05 31.92
C LYS A 332 5.50 3.91 32.85
N GLN A 333 4.53 3.15 33.33
CA GLN A 333 4.77 2.04 34.26
C GLN A 333 5.23 0.78 33.50
N ILE A 334 6.00 -0.03 34.20
CA ILE A 334 6.47 -1.33 33.70
C ILE A 334 5.70 -2.42 34.45
N LEU A 335 5.05 -3.31 33.71
CA LEU A 335 4.33 -4.44 34.25
C LEU A 335 5.32 -5.46 34.82
N SER A 336 5.14 -5.84 36.11
CA SER A 336 6.01 -6.80 36.80
C SER A 336 5.86 -8.23 36.22
N LEU A 337 6.80 -9.12 36.61
CA LEU A 337 6.69 -10.56 36.31
C LEU A 337 5.54 -11.23 37.03
N ASN A 338 5.14 -10.66 38.19
CA ASN A 338 4.01 -11.10 38.97
C ASN A 338 2.89 -10.05 38.87
N PRO A 339 2.06 -10.12 37.80
CA PRO A 339 1.19 -9.01 37.41
C PRO A 339 -0.03 -8.80 38.32
N GLY A 340 -0.38 -9.78 39.15
CA GLY A 340 -1.60 -9.73 39.95
C GLY A 340 -2.86 -10.15 39.17
N ASN A 341 -4.02 -9.85 39.76
CA ASN A 341 -5.31 -10.12 39.12
C ASN A 341 -5.56 -9.19 37.95
N ILE A 342 -6.39 -9.66 36.99
CA ILE A 342 -6.91 -8.83 35.93
C ILE A 342 -8.37 -8.49 36.25
N GLU A 343 -8.74 -7.24 36.15
CA GLU A 343 -10.08 -6.76 36.49
C GLU A 343 -10.64 -5.91 35.35
N PHE A 344 -11.83 -6.26 34.89
CA PHE A 344 -12.63 -5.43 34.00
C PHE A 344 -13.65 -4.70 34.87
N CYS A 345 -13.63 -3.37 34.86
CA CYS A 345 -14.48 -2.53 35.70
C CYS A 345 -15.39 -1.69 34.81
N ASP A 346 -16.68 -2.03 34.79
CA ASP A 346 -17.73 -1.31 34.09
C ASP A 346 -17.42 -1.08 32.60
N VAL A 347 -16.90 -2.10 31.92
CA VAL A 347 -16.38 -1.99 30.56
C VAL A 347 -17.52 -1.99 29.53
N VAL A 348 -17.57 -0.93 28.73
CA VAL A 348 -18.47 -0.79 27.57
C VAL A 348 -17.63 -0.64 26.30
N HIS A 349 -18.09 -1.29 25.22
CA HIS A 349 -17.48 -1.12 23.90
C HIS A 349 -18.45 -1.33 22.76
N ARG A 350 -18.39 -0.43 21.76
CA ARG A 350 -19.15 -0.49 20.53
C ARG A 350 -18.25 -0.28 19.31
N TYR A 351 -18.33 -1.17 18.34
CA TYR A 351 -17.65 -0.96 17.07
C TYR A 351 -18.28 0.21 16.30
N PRO A 352 -17.48 1.01 15.55
CA PRO A 352 -17.94 2.24 14.91
C PRO A 352 -19.18 2.08 13.99
N GLU A 353 -19.33 0.93 13.35
CA GLU A 353 -20.42 0.63 12.41
C GLU A 353 -21.55 -0.21 13.04
N ALA A 354 -21.43 -0.56 14.33
CA ALA A 354 -22.42 -1.39 15.00
C ALA A 354 -23.55 -0.56 15.62
N GLU A 355 -24.78 -1.05 15.49
CA GLU A 355 -25.95 -0.43 16.14
C GLU A 355 -26.01 -0.74 17.65
N ARG A 356 -25.41 -1.86 18.08
CA ARG A 356 -25.44 -2.33 19.47
C ARG A 356 -24.03 -2.40 20.05
N ASN A 357 -23.96 -2.25 21.37
CA ASN A 357 -22.72 -2.47 22.10
C ASN A 357 -22.31 -3.94 22.01
N SER A 358 -21.01 -4.19 21.80
CA SER A 358 -20.43 -5.53 21.85
C SER A 358 -20.12 -5.98 23.28
N LEU A 359 -19.94 -5.01 24.17
CA LEU A 359 -19.79 -5.22 25.61
C LEU A 359 -20.61 -4.17 26.34
N ASN A 360 -21.39 -4.60 27.36
CA ASN A 360 -22.27 -3.77 28.16
C ASN A 360 -21.91 -3.90 29.63
N HIS A 361 -21.31 -2.87 30.22
CA HIS A 361 -21.03 -2.75 31.65
C HIS A 361 -20.41 -4.01 32.26
N ILE A 362 -19.39 -4.56 31.58
CA ILE A 362 -18.73 -5.81 32.01
C ILE A 362 -17.93 -5.56 33.28
N ASN A 363 -18.28 -6.33 34.32
CA ASN A 363 -17.52 -6.44 35.55
C ASN A 363 -17.02 -7.88 35.68
N LEU A 364 -15.71 -8.10 35.62
CA LEU A 364 -15.12 -9.44 35.63
C LEU A 364 -13.77 -9.43 36.33
N LEU A 365 -13.57 -10.36 37.25
CA LEU A 365 -12.30 -10.68 37.88
C LEU A 365 -11.70 -11.94 37.24
N VAL A 366 -10.47 -11.86 36.75
CA VAL A 366 -9.63 -12.98 36.33
C VAL A 366 -8.52 -13.16 37.38
N PRO A 367 -8.62 -14.15 38.25
CA PRO A 367 -7.66 -14.35 39.36
C PRO A 367 -6.29 -14.74 38.80
N GLN A 368 -5.25 -14.26 39.46
CA GLN A 368 -3.87 -14.58 39.12
C GLN A 368 -3.58 -16.07 39.20
N GLY A 369 -2.87 -16.61 38.21
CA GLY A 369 -2.46 -18.03 38.17
C GLY A 369 -3.61 -19.00 37.93
N LYS A 370 -4.81 -18.52 37.61
CA LYS A 370 -6.02 -19.30 37.35
C LYS A 370 -6.46 -19.26 35.91
N VAL A 371 -7.21 -20.27 35.50
CA VAL A 371 -7.79 -20.37 34.16
C VAL A 371 -9.24 -19.87 34.19
N THR A 372 -9.53 -18.77 33.49
CA THR A 372 -10.88 -18.24 33.29
C THR A 372 -11.34 -18.51 31.87
N ALA A 373 -12.44 -19.27 31.72
CA ALA A 373 -13.02 -19.63 30.43
C ALA A 373 -14.19 -18.73 30.08
N LEU A 374 -14.14 -18.07 28.92
CA LEU A 374 -15.26 -17.32 28.34
C LEU A 374 -16.10 -18.24 27.47
N VAL A 375 -17.39 -18.38 27.78
CA VAL A 375 -18.35 -19.27 27.11
C VAL A 375 -19.57 -18.47 26.62
N GLY A 376 -20.16 -18.84 25.53
CA GLY A 376 -21.38 -18.20 24.99
C GLY A 376 -21.47 -18.33 23.48
N ALA A 377 -22.59 -17.91 22.92
CA ALA A 377 -22.86 -17.94 21.48
C ALA A 377 -21.85 -17.11 20.67
N SER A 378 -21.71 -17.40 19.36
CA SER A 378 -20.90 -16.57 18.47
C SER A 378 -21.43 -15.12 18.46
N GLY A 379 -20.54 -14.14 18.50
CA GLY A 379 -20.89 -12.71 18.49
C GLY A 379 -21.31 -12.14 19.85
N CYS A 380 -21.27 -12.88 20.97
CA CYS A 380 -21.64 -12.36 22.29
C CYS A 380 -20.57 -11.49 22.97
N GLY A 381 -19.42 -11.22 22.32
CA GLY A 381 -18.39 -10.29 22.83
C GLY A 381 -17.11 -10.91 23.42
N LYS A 382 -16.95 -12.27 23.42
CA LYS A 382 -15.77 -12.96 23.99
C LYS A 382 -14.44 -12.46 23.43
N THR A 383 -14.30 -12.47 22.11
CA THR A 383 -13.08 -12.02 21.41
C THR A 383 -12.85 -10.51 21.60
N THR A 384 -13.92 -9.72 21.67
CA THR A 384 -13.83 -8.27 21.98
C THR A 384 -13.24 -8.06 23.36
N LEU A 385 -13.71 -8.80 24.38
CA LEU A 385 -13.20 -8.72 25.74
C LEU A 385 -11.73 -9.14 25.84
N ALA A 386 -11.37 -10.27 25.21
CA ALA A 386 -10.00 -10.78 25.20
C ALA A 386 -9.02 -9.81 24.52
N ASN A 387 -9.44 -9.14 23.43
CA ASN A 387 -8.61 -8.17 22.69
C ASN A 387 -8.35 -6.87 23.46
N MET A 388 -9.05 -6.60 24.55
CA MET A 388 -8.77 -5.44 25.40
C MET A 388 -7.51 -5.61 26.25
N LEU A 389 -7.19 -6.84 26.65
CA LEU A 389 -6.00 -7.09 27.48
C LEU A 389 -4.70 -6.64 26.81
N PRO A 390 -4.40 -7.01 25.56
CA PRO A 390 -3.20 -6.56 24.86
C PRO A 390 -3.35 -5.14 24.29
N ARG A 391 -4.45 -4.44 24.61
CA ARG A 391 -4.81 -3.11 24.07
C ARG A 391 -4.90 -3.11 22.54
N PHE A 392 -5.38 -4.19 21.94
CA PHE A 392 -5.80 -4.19 20.52
C PHE A 392 -7.11 -3.42 20.33
N LEU A 393 -7.95 -3.41 21.38
CA LEU A 393 -9.14 -2.59 21.53
C LEU A 393 -9.05 -1.85 22.87
N ASN A 394 -9.55 -0.63 22.90
CA ASN A 394 -9.71 0.13 24.13
C ASN A 394 -11.21 0.17 24.52
N PRO A 395 -11.55 0.15 25.81
CA PRO A 395 -12.91 0.38 26.23
C PRO A 395 -13.35 1.82 25.92
N ASP A 396 -14.63 2.00 25.50
CA ASP A 396 -15.23 3.32 25.31
C ASP A 396 -15.56 3.93 26.68
N GLU A 397 -16.07 3.10 27.61
CA GLU A 397 -16.33 3.46 29.01
C GLU A 397 -15.75 2.38 29.94
N GLY A 398 -15.48 2.75 31.18
CA GLY A 398 -14.87 1.86 32.17
C GLY A 398 -13.36 1.73 32.00
N LYS A 399 -12.78 0.71 32.62
CA LYS A 399 -11.34 0.47 32.64
C LYS A 399 -10.99 -1.01 32.81
N VAL A 400 -9.80 -1.38 32.34
CA VAL A 400 -9.19 -2.68 32.57
C VAL A 400 -7.97 -2.48 33.47
N LEU A 401 -7.89 -3.22 34.57
CA LEU A 401 -6.80 -3.15 35.54
C LEU A 401 -6.00 -4.45 35.49
N ILE A 402 -4.70 -4.35 35.72
CA ILE A 402 -3.81 -5.48 36.02
C ILE A 402 -3.05 -5.13 37.29
N GLY A 403 -3.19 -5.96 38.35
CA GLY A 403 -2.58 -5.67 39.64
C GLY A 403 -3.07 -4.35 40.26
N GLY A 404 -4.33 -3.97 40.01
CA GLY A 404 -4.93 -2.71 40.49
C GLY A 404 -4.58 -1.46 39.66
N VAL A 405 -3.69 -1.55 38.66
CA VAL A 405 -3.27 -0.43 37.82
C VAL A 405 -3.94 -0.51 36.44
N ASN A 406 -4.41 0.63 35.95
CA ASN A 406 -5.04 0.68 34.60
C ASN A 406 -4.03 0.31 33.51
N ILE A 407 -4.41 -0.57 32.59
CA ILE A 407 -3.55 -1.00 31.48
C ILE A 407 -3.05 0.15 30.59
N LYS A 408 -3.73 1.29 30.58
CA LYS A 408 -3.31 2.51 29.87
C LYS A 408 -2.08 3.17 30.52
N GLU A 409 -1.81 2.91 31.78
CA GLU A 409 -0.67 3.45 32.50
C GLU A 409 0.63 2.68 32.25
N TYR A 410 0.54 1.45 31.76
CA TYR A 410 1.69 0.66 31.34
C TYR A 410 2.16 1.04 29.94
N THR A 411 3.49 0.97 29.68
CA THR A 411 4.01 1.03 28.31
C THR A 411 3.53 -0.18 27.52
N LEU A 412 3.20 0.00 26.24
CA LEU A 412 2.72 -1.10 25.38
C LEU A 412 3.73 -2.25 25.30
N GLU A 413 5.02 -1.93 25.22
CA GLU A 413 6.10 -2.92 25.19
C GLU A 413 6.12 -3.76 26.48
N SER A 414 6.07 -3.10 27.64
CA SER A 414 6.04 -3.79 28.93
C SER A 414 4.81 -4.67 29.06
N LEU A 415 3.62 -4.14 28.73
CA LEU A 415 2.35 -4.86 28.79
C LEU A 415 2.38 -6.11 27.91
N ARG A 416 2.71 -5.95 26.62
CA ARG A 416 2.70 -7.04 25.62
C ARG A 416 3.84 -8.04 25.80
N SER A 417 4.96 -7.62 26.43
CA SER A 417 6.04 -8.57 26.76
C SER A 417 5.61 -9.59 27.83
N ARG A 418 4.65 -9.25 28.70
CA ARG A 418 4.09 -10.11 29.76
C ARG A 418 2.88 -10.92 29.31
N MET A 419 2.51 -10.89 28.04
CA MET A 419 1.38 -11.61 27.47
C MET A 419 1.83 -12.55 26.36
N ALA A 420 1.25 -13.75 26.32
CA ALA A 420 1.32 -14.65 25.17
C ALA A 420 -0.08 -14.80 24.59
N PHE A 421 -0.16 -14.90 23.27
CA PHE A 421 -1.42 -15.02 22.53
C PHE A 421 -1.36 -16.20 21.58
N VAL A 422 -2.37 -17.07 21.63
CA VAL A 422 -2.59 -18.15 20.66
C VAL A 422 -3.99 -17.96 20.10
N GLY A 423 -4.08 -17.50 18.86
CA GLY A 423 -5.35 -17.21 18.19
C GLY A 423 -5.91 -18.38 17.43
N GLN A 424 -7.17 -18.26 17.01
CA GLN A 424 -7.88 -19.21 16.17
C GLN A 424 -7.16 -19.47 14.84
N ASN A 425 -6.77 -18.39 14.16
CA ASN A 425 -6.01 -18.45 12.92
C ASN A 425 -4.51 -18.30 13.21
N VAL A 426 -3.79 -19.40 13.09
CA VAL A 426 -2.33 -19.39 13.28
C VAL A 426 -1.64 -18.80 12.07
N ILE A 427 -0.91 -17.70 12.29
CA ILE A 427 -0.07 -17.07 11.29
C ILE A 427 1.38 -17.54 11.48
N LEU A 428 1.92 -18.15 10.43
CA LEU A 428 3.35 -18.44 10.32
C LEU A 428 3.96 -17.57 9.24
N PHE A 429 5.12 -17.02 9.54
CA PHE A 429 5.89 -16.21 8.60
C PHE A 429 6.71 -17.11 7.68
N ASN A 430 6.95 -16.64 6.47
CA ASN A 430 7.85 -17.34 5.56
C ASN A 430 9.27 -17.35 6.15
N GLY A 431 9.78 -18.54 6.38
CA GLY A 431 11.06 -18.80 7.05
C GLY A 431 11.11 -20.21 7.61
N THR A 432 12.05 -20.50 8.47
CA THR A 432 12.24 -21.80 9.10
C THR A 432 11.30 -22.03 10.27
N ILE A 433 11.17 -23.27 10.71
CA ILE A 433 10.43 -23.64 11.93
C ILE A 433 11.05 -22.95 13.15
N ALA A 434 12.39 -22.94 13.26
CA ALA A 434 13.09 -22.26 14.35
C ALA A 434 12.75 -20.77 14.42
N GLU A 435 12.82 -20.05 13.29
CA GLU A 435 12.48 -18.63 13.21
C GLU A 435 11.00 -18.37 13.55
N ASN A 436 10.11 -19.29 13.25
CA ASN A 436 8.71 -19.18 13.61
C ASN A 436 8.44 -19.43 15.09
N ILE A 437 9.15 -20.36 15.74
CA ILE A 437 9.04 -20.59 17.21
C ILE A 437 9.66 -19.42 17.96
N ALA A 438 10.87 -18.98 17.58
CA ALA A 438 11.61 -17.87 18.19
C ALA A 438 11.32 -16.51 17.51
N TYR A 439 10.10 -16.29 17.04
CA TYR A 439 9.73 -15.12 16.25
C TYR A 439 10.20 -13.81 16.89
N ALA A 440 10.92 -12.99 16.10
CA ALA A 440 11.51 -11.70 16.49
C ALA A 440 12.52 -11.76 17.65
N GLN A 441 12.94 -12.94 18.10
CA GLN A 441 13.88 -13.14 19.20
C GLN A 441 14.85 -14.30 18.96
N ALA A 442 15.08 -14.67 17.70
CA ALA A 442 15.95 -15.81 17.34
C ALA A 442 17.36 -15.70 17.96
N ASP A 443 17.90 -14.48 18.07
CA ASP A 443 19.23 -14.24 18.66
C ASP A 443 19.27 -14.36 20.19
N LYS A 444 18.11 -14.44 20.86
CA LYS A 444 18.01 -14.49 22.31
C LYS A 444 17.88 -15.91 22.88
N PHE A 445 17.49 -16.86 22.06
CA PHE A 445 17.23 -18.24 22.46
C PHE A 445 18.22 -19.20 21.80
N SER A 446 18.73 -20.13 22.57
CA SER A 446 19.54 -21.24 22.06
C SER A 446 18.66 -22.25 21.30
N GLU A 447 19.26 -23.02 20.42
CA GLU A 447 18.57 -24.09 19.71
C GLU A 447 17.95 -25.12 20.67
N GLU A 448 18.62 -25.37 21.81
CA GLU A 448 18.12 -26.27 22.85
C GLU A 448 16.85 -25.76 23.51
N GLU A 449 16.75 -24.45 23.78
CA GLU A 449 15.51 -23.84 24.30
C GLU A 449 14.37 -23.95 23.31
N ILE A 450 14.64 -23.74 22.02
CA ILE A 450 13.66 -23.92 20.94
C ILE A 450 13.18 -25.37 20.86
N ILE A 451 14.10 -26.34 20.95
CA ILE A 451 13.78 -27.78 20.99
C ILE A 451 12.92 -28.11 22.21
N ASN A 452 13.25 -27.58 23.36
CA ASN A 452 12.48 -27.83 24.60
C ASN A 452 11.07 -27.26 24.50
N ALA A 453 10.91 -26.05 23.96
CA ALA A 453 9.60 -25.48 23.68
C ALA A 453 8.80 -26.32 22.67
N ALA A 454 9.45 -26.81 21.60
CA ALA A 454 8.84 -27.69 20.63
C ALA A 454 8.40 -29.05 21.22
N LYS A 455 9.21 -29.62 22.14
CA LYS A 455 8.84 -30.85 22.87
C LYS A 455 7.63 -30.61 23.78
N ALA A 456 7.64 -29.52 24.55
CA ALA A 456 6.54 -29.19 25.44
C ALA A 456 5.22 -28.89 24.69
N ALA A 457 5.32 -28.45 23.41
CA ALA A 457 4.19 -28.25 22.51
C ALA A 457 3.79 -29.52 21.71
N ASN A 458 4.37 -30.67 21.98
CA ASN A 458 4.20 -31.90 21.18
C ASN A 458 4.50 -31.70 19.68
N ALA A 459 5.37 -30.76 19.35
CA ALA A 459 5.75 -30.46 17.97
C ALA A 459 7.03 -31.18 17.52
N TRP A 460 7.89 -31.57 18.46
CA TRP A 460 9.21 -32.09 18.16
C TRP A 460 9.18 -33.38 17.33
N GLU A 461 8.22 -34.27 17.57
CA GLU A 461 8.09 -35.53 16.87
C GLU A 461 7.94 -35.36 15.34
N PHE A 462 7.10 -34.42 14.90
CA PHE A 462 6.95 -34.16 13.47
C PHE A 462 8.11 -33.34 12.89
N ILE A 463 8.71 -32.46 13.70
CA ILE A 463 9.87 -31.65 13.27
C ILE A 463 11.07 -32.56 12.97
N GLN A 464 11.35 -33.56 13.80
CA GLN A 464 12.41 -34.53 13.57
C GLN A 464 12.25 -35.34 12.28
N LYS A 465 11.02 -35.57 11.85
CA LYS A 465 10.70 -36.32 10.62
C LYS A 465 10.87 -35.47 9.34
N MET A 466 11.08 -34.16 9.50
CA MET A 466 11.29 -33.25 8.36
C MET A 466 12.76 -33.28 7.88
N PRO A 467 12.99 -33.09 6.57
CA PRO A 467 14.34 -33.26 5.99
C PRO A 467 15.43 -32.40 6.62
N GLN A 468 15.08 -31.20 7.12
CA GLN A 468 16.02 -30.24 7.73
C GLN A 468 15.68 -29.93 9.19
N GLY A 469 14.80 -30.73 9.84
CA GLY A 469 14.40 -30.52 11.22
C GLY A 469 13.89 -29.10 11.48
N LEU A 470 14.48 -28.41 12.45
CA LEU A 470 14.16 -27.01 12.79
C LEU A 470 14.42 -26.01 11.67
N HIS A 471 15.35 -26.30 10.76
CA HIS A 471 15.69 -25.43 9.64
C HIS A 471 14.80 -25.66 8.40
N THR A 472 13.77 -26.50 8.52
CA THR A 472 12.79 -26.70 7.44
C THR A 472 11.96 -25.44 7.24
N GLU A 473 11.90 -24.98 5.98
CA GLU A 473 11.04 -23.84 5.58
C GLU A 473 9.57 -24.22 5.58
N VAL A 474 8.75 -23.44 6.28
CA VAL A 474 7.30 -23.68 6.41
C VAL A 474 6.50 -23.23 5.18
N GLY A 475 7.09 -22.41 4.31
CA GLY A 475 6.43 -21.79 3.15
C GLY A 475 5.47 -20.67 3.54
N GLU A 476 4.83 -20.07 2.54
CA GLU A 476 3.90 -18.97 2.72
C GLU A 476 2.72 -19.39 3.63
N ASN A 477 2.50 -18.66 4.72
CA ASN A 477 1.46 -18.96 5.74
C ASN A 477 1.50 -20.40 6.29
N GLY A 478 2.64 -21.10 6.20
CA GLY A 478 2.77 -22.47 6.67
C GLY A 478 1.99 -23.50 5.83
N LEU A 479 1.82 -23.26 4.52
CA LEU A 479 1.08 -24.16 3.61
C LEU A 479 1.63 -25.58 3.55
N LYS A 480 2.92 -25.78 3.88
CA LYS A 480 3.54 -27.11 3.92
C LYS A 480 3.18 -27.92 5.17
N LEU A 481 2.44 -27.33 6.13
CA LEU A 481 2.11 -27.91 7.42
C LEU A 481 0.60 -28.18 7.54
N SER A 482 0.24 -29.25 8.26
CA SER A 482 -1.16 -29.48 8.63
C SER A 482 -1.67 -28.42 9.62
N GLY A 483 -2.99 -28.28 9.78
CA GLY A 483 -3.59 -27.37 10.75
C GLY A 483 -3.06 -27.59 12.18
N GLY A 484 -3.02 -28.85 12.61
CA GLY A 484 -2.51 -29.23 13.94
C GLY A 484 -1.00 -28.99 14.11
N GLN A 485 -0.21 -29.14 13.05
CA GLN A 485 1.22 -28.81 13.09
C GLN A 485 1.43 -27.31 13.24
N ARG A 486 0.71 -26.48 12.46
CA ARG A 486 0.76 -25.01 12.61
C ARG A 486 0.42 -24.58 14.02
N GLN A 487 -0.64 -25.18 14.59
CA GLN A 487 -1.09 -24.84 15.93
C GLN A 487 -0.06 -25.18 17.01
N ARG A 488 0.55 -26.37 16.92
CA ARG A 488 1.62 -26.79 17.85
C ARG A 488 2.85 -25.86 17.75
N LEU A 489 3.17 -25.32 16.57
CA LEU A 489 4.22 -24.29 16.46
C LEU A 489 3.82 -22.97 17.13
N ALA A 490 2.57 -22.53 17.02
CA ALA A 490 2.09 -21.35 17.73
C ALA A 490 2.12 -21.52 19.26
N ILE A 491 1.79 -22.73 19.75
CA ILE A 491 1.91 -23.10 21.16
C ILE A 491 3.39 -23.10 21.59
N ALA A 492 4.28 -23.69 20.77
CA ALA A 492 5.74 -23.65 21.03
C ALA A 492 6.27 -22.23 21.16
N ARG A 493 5.82 -21.31 20.27
CA ARG A 493 6.13 -19.87 20.32
C ARG A 493 5.67 -19.25 21.65
N ALA A 494 4.46 -19.57 22.12
CA ALA A 494 3.93 -19.07 23.38
C ALA A 494 4.66 -19.65 24.60
N LEU A 495 5.04 -20.93 24.56
CA LEU A 495 5.85 -21.58 25.60
C LEU A 495 7.25 -20.98 25.69
N LEU A 496 7.93 -20.77 24.56
CA LEU A 496 9.25 -20.15 24.52
C LEU A 496 9.24 -18.73 25.08
N LYS A 497 8.21 -17.95 24.77
CA LYS A 497 8.02 -16.60 25.33
C LYS A 497 7.85 -16.58 26.83
N ASN A 498 7.31 -17.63 27.44
CA ASN A 498 7.11 -17.84 28.88
C ASN A 498 6.48 -16.65 29.61
N ALA A 499 5.42 -16.09 29.05
CA ALA A 499 4.71 -14.94 29.62
C ALA A 499 3.75 -15.36 30.76
N PRO A 500 3.59 -14.53 31.83
CA PRO A 500 2.71 -14.84 32.96
C PRO A 500 1.22 -14.72 32.64
N ILE A 501 0.84 -13.97 31.61
CA ILE A 501 -0.54 -13.83 31.16
C ILE A 501 -0.69 -14.52 29.82
N LEU A 502 -1.72 -15.35 29.67
CA LEU A 502 -2.01 -16.12 28.46
C LEU A 502 -3.41 -15.81 27.97
N ILE A 503 -3.52 -15.55 26.67
CA ILE A 503 -4.79 -15.35 25.97
C ILE A 503 -4.91 -16.44 24.91
N LEU A 504 -5.96 -17.25 24.99
CA LEU A 504 -6.24 -18.34 24.06
C LEU A 504 -7.58 -18.10 23.36
N ASP A 505 -7.58 -18.08 22.03
CA ASP A 505 -8.79 -17.94 21.20
C ASP A 505 -8.97 -19.18 20.33
N GLU A 506 -9.94 -20.04 20.67
CA GLU A 506 -10.41 -21.23 19.93
C GLU A 506 -9.33 -22.04 19.19
N ALA A 507 -8.37 -22.54 19.92
CA ALA A 507 -7.16 -23.13 19.37
C ALA A 507 -7.32 -24.53 18.70
N THR A 508 -8.52 -25.09 18.49
CA THR A 508 -8.68 -26.52 18.08
C THR A 508 -9.76 -26.81 17.03
N SER A 509 -10.39 -25.81 16.41
CA SER A 509 -11.40 -26.06 15.37
C SER A 509 -10.78 -26.67 14.09
N ALA A 510 -11.39 -27.72 13.55
CA ALA A 510 -11.02 -28.41 12.30
C ALA A 510 -9.73 -29.27 12.32
N LEU A 511 -9.40 -29.90 13.46
CA LEU A 511 -8.33 -30.90 13.56
C LEU A 511 -8.87 -32.32 13.55
N ASP A 512 -8.05 -33.26 13.09
CA ASP A 512 -8.27 -34.69 13.30
C ASP A 512 -8.09 -35.08 14.78
N ASN A 513 -8.73 -36.17 15.22
CA ASN A 513 -8.78 -36.58 16.64
C ASN A 513 -7.37 -36.73 17.28
N GLU A 514 -6.37 -37.21 16.54
CA GLU A 514 -5.02 -37.41 17.06
C GLU A 514 -4.31 -36.07 17.23
N SER A 515 -4.34 -35.21 16.19
CA SER A 515 -3.80 -33.86 16.25
C SER A 515 -4.46 -33.03 17.34
N GLU A 516 -5.79 -33.18 17.52
CA GLU A 516 -6.56 -32.52 18.57
C GLU A 516 -6.04 -32.87 19.96
N ARG A 517 -5.88 -34.20 20.23
CA ARG A 517 -5.37 -34.67 21.53
C ARG A 517 -3.97 -34.09 21.85
N LEU A 518 -3.08 -34.07 20.84
CA LEU A 518 -1.72 -33.52 21.00
C LEU A 518 -1.74 -32.01 21.26
N VAL A 519 -2.60 -31.27 20.57
CA VAL A 519 -2.79 -29.83 20.76
C VAL A 519 -3.39 -29.56 22.13
N GLN A 520 -4.39 -30.33 22.57
CA GLN A 520 -5.01 -30.17 23.89
C GLN A 520 -4.00 -30.39 25.03
N THR A 521 -3.19 -31.44 24.96
CA THR A 521 -2.12 -31.69 25.93
C THR A 521 -1.11 -30.55 25.96
N ALA A 522 -0.74 -30.01 24.78
CA ALA A 522 0.18 -28.87 24.68
C ALA A 522 -0.43 -27.60 25.29
N LEU A 523 -1.73 -27.36 25.11
CA LEU A 523 -2.43 -26.22 25.73
C LEU A 523 -2.52 -26.38 27.26
N GLU A 524 -2.80 -27.57 27.77
CA GLU A 524 -2.81 -27.84 29.21
C GLU A 524 -1.44 -27.55 29.84
N ASN A 525 -0.34 -27.97 29.20
CA ASN A 525 1.01 -27.63 29.61
C ASN A 525 1.26 -26.11 29.57
N LEU A 526 0.77 -25.45 28.53
CA LEU A 526 0.93 -24.00 28.38
C LEU A 526 0.18 -23.21 29.44
N MET A 527 -0.99 -23.67 29.90
CA MET A 527 -1.82 -22.99 30.92
C MET A 527 -1.30 -23.13 32.35
N GLN A 528 -0.43 -24.10 32.63
CA GLN A 528 0.07 -24.35 33.98
C GLN A 528 0.77 -23.13 34.59
N ASN A 529 0.38 -22.75 35.80
CA ASN A 529 0.96 -21.64 36.59
C ASN A 529 0.90 -20.26 35.90
N ARG A 530 -0.07 -20.05 35.00
CA ARG A 530 -0.27 -18.78 34.30
C ARG A 530 -1.69 -18.26 34.48
N THR A 531 -1.81 -16.92 34.50
CA THR A 531 -3.13 -16.29 34.45
C THR A 531 -3.67 -16.39 33.04
N THR A 532 -4.68 -17.25 32.86
CA THR A 532 -5.16 -17.59 31.50
C THR A 532 -6.58 -17.10 31.30
N LEU A 533 -6.81 -16.36 30.21
CA LEU A 533 -8.12 -16.06 29.68
C LEU A 533 -8.30 -16.88 28.39
N VAL A 534 -9.23 -17.84 28.41
CA VAL A 534 -9.47 -18.71 27.27
C VAL A 534 -10.88 -18.51 26.72
N ILE A 535 -11.01 -18.25 25.41
CA ILE A 535 -12.27 -18.34 24.69
C ILE A 535 -12.47 -19.81 24.34
N ALA A 536 -13.36 -20.48 25.08
CA ALA A 536 -13.51 -21.92 24.99
C ALA A 536 -14.71 -22.31 24.14
N HIS A 537 -14.45 -23.21 23.17
CA HIS A 537 -15.45 -23.86 22.34
C HIS A 537 -15.50 -25.38 22.59
N ARG A 538 -14.62 -25.93 23.44
CA ARG A 538 -14.53 -27.34 23.79
C ARG A 538 -14.90 -27.58 25.24
N LEU A 539 -15.76 -28.59 25.46
CA LEU A 539 -16.20 -29.01 26.80
C LEU A 539 -15.01 -29.30 27.73
N SER A 540 -14.01 -30.05 27.24
CA SER A 540 -12.85 -30.46 28.03
C SER A 540 -12.03 -29.30 28.57
N THR A 541 -11.98 -28.17 27.85
CA THR A 541 -11.32 -26.94 28.31
C THR A 541 -12.18 -26.18 29.30
N ILE A 542 -13.51 -26.17 29.06
CA ILE A 542 -14.46 -25.46 29.91
C ILE A 542 -14.56 -26.13 31.29
N GLU A 543 -14.72 -27.47 31.32
CA GLU A 543 -14.90 -28.24 32.55
C GLU A 543 -13.70 -28.16 33.50
N LYS A 544 -12.47 -28.01 32.95
CA LYS A 544 -11.21 -27.89 33.73
C LYS A 544 -10.89 -26.47 34.16
N ALA A 545 -11.65 -25.47 33.72
CA ALA A 545 -11.39 -24.08 34.10
C ALA A 545 -11.70 -23.82 35.57
N ASP A 546 -10.86 -23.02 36.22
CA ASP A 546 -11.08 -22.58 37.63
C ASP A 546 -12.29 -21.65 37.75
N ASN A 547 -12.58 -20.89 36.68
CA ASN A 547 -13.68 -19.94 36.64
C ASN A 547 -14.27 -19.93 35.22
N ILE A 548 -15.58 -20.09 35.12
CA ILE A 548 -16.32 -20.06 33.85
C ILE A 548 -17.19 -18.81 33.85
N VAL A 549 -17.12 -18.05 32.78
CA VAL A 549 -17.87 -16.80 32.57
C VAL A 549 -18.76 -16.97 31.35
N VAL A 550 -20.06 -17.00 31.57
CA VAL A 550 -21.05 -17.14 30.51
C VAL A 550 -21.45 -15.75 30.00
N MET A 551 -21.21 -15.50 28.71
CA MET A 551 -21.54 -14.25 28.07
C MET A 551 -22.75 -14.38 27.14
N HIS A 552 -23.64 -13.39 27.19
CA HIS A 552 -24.79 -13.28 26.31
C HIS A 552 -25.07 -11.82 25.96
N GLU A 553 -25.14 -11.55 24.65
CA GLU A 553 -25.44 -10.20 24.11
C GLU A 553 -24.63 -9.08 24.79
N GLY A 554 -23.33 -9.29 24.93
CA GLY A 554 -22.42 -8.31 25.53
C GLY A 554 -22.43 -8.21 27.04
N ASN A 555 -23.17 -9.09 27.75
CA ASN A 555 -23.26 -9.11 29.22
C ASN A 555 -22.67 -10.38 29.79
N VAL A 556 -22.14 -10.34 31.02
CA VAL A 556 -21.86 -11.51 31.85
C VAL A 556 -23.16 -11.91 32.55
N VAL A 557 -23.65 -13.12 32.27
CA VAL A 557 -24.94 -13.59 32.80
C VAL A 557 -24.77 -14.62 33.90
N GLU A 558 -23.71 -15.42 33.86
CA GLU A 558 -23.39 -16.43 34.88
C GLU A 558 -21.87 -16.50 35.06
N GLN A 559 -21.44 -16.78 36.30
CA GLN A 559 -20.03 -16.98 36.64
C GLN A 559 -19.91 -17.98 37.77
N GLY A 560 -18.94 -18.90 37.69
CA GLY A 560 -18.67 -19.92 38.72
C GLY A 560 -17.84 -21.08 38.17
N THR A 561 -17.69 -22.12 38.99
CA THR A 561 -17.07 -23.39 38.60
C THR A 561 -18.03 -24.24 37.76
N HIS A 562 -17.52 -25.26 37.08
CA HIS A 562 -18.32 -26.19 36.30
C HIS A 562 -19.46 -26.83 37.13
N HIS A 563 -19.11 -27.29 38.35
CA HIS A 563 -20.11 -27.93 39.23
C HIS A 563 -21.19 -26.95 39.72
N GLU A 564 -20.84 -25.72 40.07
CA GLU A 564 -21.81 -24.71 40.48
C GLU A 564 -22.80 -24.39 39.35
N LEU A 565 -22.29 -24.14 38.17
CA LEU A 565 -23.10 -23.72 37.01
C LEU A 565 -23.98 -24.84 36.44
N ILE A 566 -23.52 -26.09 36.46
CA ILE A 566 -24.37 -27.25 36.09
C ILE A 566 -25.54 -27.41 37.07
N ASN A 567 -25.24 -27.30 38.40
CA ASN A 567 -26.26 -27.46 39.43
C ASN A 567 -27.26 -26.26 39.44
N ALA A 568 -26.85 -25.09 39.01
CA ALA A 568 -27.74 -23.94 38.87
C ALA A 568 -28.79 -24.08 37.78
N GLY A 569 -28.61 -25.00 36.81
CA GLY A 569 -29.56 -25.27 35.72
C GLY A 569 -29.83 -24.09 34.80
N GLY A 570 -28.84 -23.17 34.66
CA GLY A 570 -28.95 -21.99 33.88
C GLY A 570 -28.44 -22.16 32.44
N ARG A 571 -28.10 -21.04 31.77
CA ARG A 571 -27.60 -21.01 30.37
C ARG A 571 -26.37 -21.88 30.16
N TYR A 572 -25.48 -21.97 31.15
CA TYR A 572 -24.32 -22.86 31.07
C TYR A 572 -24.74 -24.32 30.90
N SER A 573 -25.70 -24.77 31.72
CA SER A 573 -26.22 -26.13 31.66
C SER A 573 -26.85 -26.42 30.28
N ASP A 574 -27.59 -25.45 29.71
CA ASP A 574 -28.16 -25.59 28.37
C ASP A 574 -27.06 -25.73 27.28
N LEU A 575 -26.06 -24.84 27.31
CA LEU A 575 -24.93 -24.88 26.37
C LEU A 575 -24.12 -26.17 26.51
N HIS A 576 -23.90 -26.68 27.73
CA HIS A 576 -23.21 -27.92 28.01
C HIS A 576 -23.97 -29.11 27.43
N SER A 577 -25.28 -29.20 27.68
CA SER A 577 -26.13 -30.27 27.20
C SER A 577 -26.21 -30.33 25.66
N LEU A 578 -26.25 -29.18 25.00
CA LEU A 578 -26.21 -29.08 23.53
C LEU A 578 -24.88 -29.57 22.96
N SER A 579 -23.78 -29.20 23.60
CA SER A 579 -22.43 -29.61 23.16
C SER A 579 -22.20 -31.11 23.40
N GLU A 580 -22.69 -31.69 24.48
CA GLU A 580 -22.60 -33.11 24.78
C GLU A 580 -23.38 -33.96 23.79
N LYS A 581 -24.59 -33.52 23.38
CA LYS A 581 -25.39 -34.15 22.33
C LYS A 581 -24.71 -34.16 20.96
N SER A 582 -23.98 -33.07 20.66
CA SER A 582 -23.20 -32.94 19.41
C SER A 582 -21.94 -33.81 19.39
N ALA A 583 -21.39 -34.17 20.55
CA ALA A 583 -20.19 -35.00 20.69
C ALA A 583 -20.47 -36.52 20.68
N LYS A 584 -21.70 -36.94 20.93
CA LYS A 584 -22.07 -38.37 20.86
C LYS A 584 -22.30 -38.75 19.38
N PRO A 585 -21.57 -39.76 18.83
CA PRO A 585 -21.86 -40.26 17.50
C PRO A 585 -23.29 -40.76 17.47
N VAL A 586 -24.07 -40.38 16.45
CA VAL A 586 -25.39 -40.93 16.17
C VAL A 586 -25.19 -42.43 15.99
N SER A 587 -25.53 -43.22 17.02
CA SER A 587 -25.60 -44.65 16.91
C SER A 587 -26.71 -45.00 15.91
N LYS A 588 -26.32 -45.44 14.72
CA LYS A 588 -27.20 -46.14 13.79
C LYS A 588 -27.30 -47.58 14.18
#